data_b2dbdbf38a3a26032541e61a66714596
#
_entry.id   b2dbdbf38a3a26032541e61a66714596
#
_cell.length_a   1.000
_cell.length_b   1.000
_cell.length_c   1.000
_cell.angle_alpha   90.00
_cell.angle_beta   90.00
_cell.angle_gamma   90.00
#
_symmetry.space_group_name_H-M   'P 1'
#
loop_
_entity.id
_entity.type
_entity.pdbx_description
1 polymer ?
#
loop_
_entity_poly.entity_id
_entity_poly.type
_entity_poly.pdbx_seq_one_letter_code
_entity_poly.pdbx_strand_id
1 'polypeptide(L)'
;MNLNIPFMSYRRIATIASLLLLVLSIASLGFRGLNLGLDFSGGTLIEVSYEEAADLSDIRDLMYVNSFDDFQVVNFGSNTDVLIKVADKDGSSQLGDTIFAFLEADDSSIELQRIEFVGPQIGSELRDQGGLGMLVALGMILLYVAFRFQYKFALGAVAALAHDVVIILGLFSLLAWDFDLTVLAALLAVIGYSLNDTIVVSDRIRENFRGERGYEPEEIVNRSINQTLSRTLITSFTTLLVLFALFFFGGDMIRGFSQALIIGVLVGTYSSIYVVANMLLGLSITQDDLAIPEPEGLEFDDMP
;
A
#
# COMPACT_ATOMS: atom_id res chain seq x y z
N MET A 1 -11.06 -9.82 27.50
CA MET A 1 -10.25 -8.84 28.23
C MET A 1 -10.90 -7.47 28.03
N ASN A 2 -11.40 -6.84 29.09
CA ASN A 2 -11.91 -5.47 28.98
C ASN A 2 -10.72 -4.51 29.02
N LEU A 3 -10.03 -4.38 27.90
CA LEU A 3 -9.01 -3.35 27.71
C LEU A 3 -9.73 -2.02 27.57
N ASN A 4 -9.39 -1.06 28.41
CA ASN A 4 -9.88 0.31 28.29
C ASN A 4 -8.69 1.24 28.03
N ILE A 5 -8.20 1.22 26.78
CA ILE A 5 -7.06 2.02 26.36
C ILE A 5 -7.55 3.42 25.99
N PRO A 6 -6.94 4.49 26.50
CA PRO A 6 -7.35 5.85 26.20
C PRO A 6 -6.79 6.33 24.85
N PHE A 7 -7.23 5.75 23.74
CA PHE A 7 -6.76 6.09 22.39
C PHE A 7 -6.88 7.58 22.07
N MET A 8 -8.01 8.15 22.42
CA MET A 8 -8.29 9.56 22.10
C MET A 8 -7.41 10.54 22.87
N SER A 9 -6.86 10.16 24.02
CA SER A 9 -5.86 10.98 24.72
C SER A 9 -4.58 11.19 23.89
N TYR A 10 -4.25 10.25 23.01
CA TYR A 10 -3.08 10.33 22.12
C TYR A 10 -3.39 10.89 20.73
N ARG A 11 -4.64 11.30 20.46
CA ARG A 11 -5.09 11.73 19.12
C ARG A 11 -4.24 12.84 18.52
N ARG A 12 -3.78 13.81 19.33
CA ARG A 12 -2.95 14.93 18.84
C ARG A 12 -1.58 14.46 18.38
N ILE A 13 -0.96 13.56 19.13
CA ILE A 13 0.34 12.97 18.77
C ILE A 13 0.19 12.13 17.49
N ALA A 14 -0.86 11.32 17.41
CA ALA A 14 -1.17 10.53 16.22
C ALA A 14 -1.40 11.42 14.99
N THR A 15 -2.18 12.49 15.11
CA THR A 15 -2.39 13.46 14.01
C THR A 15 -1.08 14.07 13.52
N ILE A 16 -0.21 14.51 14.46
CA ILE A 16 1.09 15.09 14.11
C ILE A 16 1.97 14.06 13.40
N ALA A 17 2.02 12.82 13.89
CA ALA A 17 2.77 11.74 13.26
C ALA A 17 2.26 11.43 11.84
N SER A 18 0.93 11.33 11.65
CA SER A 18 0.31 11.16 10.33
C SER A 18 0.66 12.28 9.37
N LEU A 19 0.55 13.54 9.82
CA LEU A 19 0.86 14.70 8.98
C LEU A 19 2.34 14.73 8.60
N LEU A 20 3.24 14.41 9.52
CA LEU A 20 4.67 14.31 9.22
C LEU A 20 4.95 13.21 8.18
N LEU A 21 4.36 12.01 8.35
CA LEU A 21 4.50 10.93 7.39
C LEU A 21 3.94 11.31 6.02
N LEU A 22 2.77 11.94 5.96
CA LEU A 22 2.18 12.43 4.71
C LEU A 22 3.07 13.47 4.01
N VAL A 23 3.58 14.46 4.76
CA VAL A 23 4.48 15.48 4.20
C VAL A 23 5.75 14.85 3.65
N LEU A 24 6.38 13.92 4.39
CA LEU A 24 7.56 13.20 3.94
C LEU A 24 7.27 12.35 2.70
N SER A 25 6.14 11.66 2.68
CA SER A 25 5.69 10.84 1.55
C SER A 25 5.46 11.70 0.29
N ILE A 26 4.72 12.79 0.41
CA ILE A 26 4.44 13.71 -0.70
C ILE A 26 5.73 14.39 -1.19
N ALA A 27 6.60 14.79 -0.29
CA ALA A 27 7.89 15.35 -0.64
C ALA A 27 8.77 14.33 -1.39
N SER A 28 8.87 13.10 -0.90
CA SER A 28 9.62 12.03 -1.59
C SER A 28 9.06 11.76 -2.98
N LEU A 29 7.74 11.60 -3.11
CA LEU A 29 7.07 11.42 -4.41
C LEU A 29 7.29 12.60 -5.36
N GLY A 30 7.30 13.83 -4.85
CA GLY A 30 7.50 15.03 -5.67
C GLY A 30 8.95 15.23 -6.12
N PHE A 31 9.95 14.85 -5.30
CA PHE A 31 11.36 15.05 -5.63
C PHE A 31 12.03 13.86 -6.30
N ARG A 32 11.66 12.64 -5.91
CA ARG A 32 12.27 11.39 -6.41
C ARG A 32 11.38 10.65 -7.41
N GLY A 33 10.06 10.80 -7.30
CA GLY A 33 9.10 9.96 -8.01
C GLY A 33 9.05 8.53 -7.47
N LEU A 34 8.42 7.62 -8.23
CA LEU A 34 8.44 6.18 -7.99
C LEU A 34 9.55 5.55 -8.84
N ASN A 35 10.25 4.58 -8.28
CA ASN A 35 11.14 3.70 -9.04
C ASN A 35 10.27 2.68 -9.77
N LEU A 36 9.97 2.93 -11.05
CA LEU A 36 9.10 2.04 -11.83
C LEU A 36 9.84 0.74 -12.15
N GLY A 37 9.21 -0.39 -11.85
CA GLY A 37 9.67 -1.71 -12.21
C GLY A 37 9.67 -1.94 -13.72
N LEU A 38 10.23 -3.08 -14.13
CA LEU A 38 10.35 -3.46 -15.54
C LEU A 38 9.00 -3.47 -16.27
N ASP A 39 7.93 -3.88 -15.58
CA ASP A 39 6.57 -3.93 -16.12
C ASP A 39 6.09 -2.58 -16.68
N PHE A 40 6.55 -1.48 -16.10
CA PHE A 40 6.11 -0.13 -16.45
C PHE A 40 7.15 0.66 -17.25
N SER A 41 8.45 0.37 -17.04
CA SER A 41 9.53 1.06 -17.73
C SER A 41 9.87 0.44 -19.07
N GLY A 42 9.60 -0.87 -19.21
CA GLY A 42 10.19 -1.69 -20.27
C GLY A 42 11.68 -1.91 -20.06
N GLY A 43 12.27 -2.79 -20.84
CA GLY A 43 13.69 -3.11 -20.78
C GLY A 43 13.95 -4.60 -20.63
N THR A 44 15.20 -4.93 -20.27
CA THR A 44 15.66 -6.29 -20.01
C THR A 44 16.16 -6.43 -18.57
N LEU A 45 15.74 -7.50 -17.91
CA LEU A 45 16.21 -7.89 -16.59
C LEU A 45 16.93 -9.22 -16.71
N ILE A 46 18.12 -9.30 -16.12
CA ILE A 46 18.96 -10.50 -16.12
C ILE A 46 19.30 -10.80 -14.67
N GLU A 47 19.04 -12.00 -14.24
CA GLU A 47 19.42 -12.52 -12.95
C GLU A 47 20.49 -13.59 -13.15
N VAL A 48 21.64 -13.38 -12.53
CA VAL A 48 22.80 -14.28 -12.57
C VAL A 48 23.25 -14.63 -11.17
N SER A 49 23.74 -15.85 -10.98
CA SER A 49 24.34 -16.32 -9.72
C SER A 49 25.83 -16.59 -9.93
N TYR A 50 26.63 -16.10 -9.01
CA TYR A 50 28.07 -16.31 -8.94
C TYR A 50 28.40 -17.38 -7.89
N GLU A 51 29.51 -18.13 -8.06
CA GLU A 51 29.96 -19.08 -7.01
C GLU A 51 30.44 -18.39 -5.75
N GLU A 52 31.02 -17.20 -5.87
CA GLU A 52 31.49 -16.36 -4.76
C GLU A 52 30.72 -15.02 -4.75
N ALA A 53 30.95 -14.21 -3.69
CA ALA A 53 30.33 -12.90 -3.59
C ALA A 53 30.73 -12.00 -4.78
N ALA A 54 29.76 -11.54 -5.56
CA ALA A 54 29.98 -10.76 -6.77
C ALA A 54 30.46 -9.33 -6.44
N ASP A 55 31.50 -8.86 -7.14
CA ASP A 55 31.89 -7.45 -7.11
C ASP A 55 31.04 -6.65 -8.11
N LEU A 56 30.10 -5.89 -7.57
CA LEU A 56 29.20 -5.07 -8.39
C LEU A 56 29.94 -3.97 -9.16
N SER A 57 31.16 -3.57 -8.73
CA SER A 57 31.96 -2.56 -9.41
C SER A 57 32.50 -3.12 -10.73
N ASP A 58 33.05 -4.32 -10.69
CA ASP A 58 33.59 -4.99 -11.86
C ASP A 58 32.49 -5.24 -12.93
N ILE A 59 31.29 -5.66 -12.48
CA ILE A 59 30.14 -5.86 -13.36
C ILE A 59 29.74 -4.54 -14.01
N ARG A 60 29.70 -3.43 -13.26
CA ARG A 60 29.39 -2.09 -13.81
C ARG A 60 30.42 -1.64 -14.84
N ASP A 61 31.70 -1.85 -14.55
CA ASP A 61 32.77 -1.48 -15.46
C ASP A 61 32.68 -2.32 -16.75
N LEU A 62 32.34 -3.59 -16.63
CA LEU A 62 32.11 -4.47 -17.79
C LEU A 62 30.93 -3.99 -18.65
N MET A 63 29.83 -3.55 -18.00
CA MET A 63 28.68 -2.97 -18.71
C MET A 63 29.07 -1.68 -19.45
N TYR A 64 29.83 -0.77 -18.84
CA TYR A 64 30.31 0.46 -19.49
C TYR A 64 31.24 0.16 -20.67
N VAL A 65 32.16 -0.81 -20.53
CA VAL A 65 33.06 -1.23 -21.63
C VAL A 65 32.27 -1.74 -22.84
N ASN A 66 31.12 -2.38 -22.60
CA ASN A 66 30.23 -2.88 -23.66
C ASN A 66 29.21 -1.83 -24.14
N SER A 67 29.43 -0.53 -23.79
CA SER A 67 28.63 0.60 -24.25
C SER A 67 27.18 0.64 -23.73
N PHE A 68 26.93 0.08 -22.56
CA PHE A 68 25.68 0.26 -21.84
C PHE A 68 25.80 1.47 -20.91
N ASP A 69 24.90 2.44 -21.04
CA ASP A 69 24.91 3.69 -20.25
C ASP A 69 23.75 3.75 -19.25
N ASP A 70 22.62 3.08 -19.52
CA ASP A 70 21.38 3.15 -18.75
C ASP A 70 21.06 1.76 -18.16
N PHE A 71 21.72 1.46 -17.05
CA PHE A 71 21.58 0.17 -16.38
C PHE A 71 21.67 0.30 -14.87
N GLN A 72 21.15 -0.68 -14.16
CA GLN A 72 21.26 -0.84 -12.71
C GLN A 72 21.79 -2.24 -12.39
N VAL A 73 22.81 -2.32 -11.50
CA VAL A 73 23.36 -3.58 -11.00
C VAL A 73 23.25 -3.59 -9.49
N VAL A 74 22.54 -4.58 -8.95
CA VAL A 74 22.29 -4.72 -7.50
C VAL A 74 22.39 -6.19 -7.08
N ASN A 75 22.75 -6.43 -5.81
CA ASN A 75 22.60 -7.76 -5.23
C ASN A 75 21.12 -8.10 -5.04
N PHE A 76 20.77 -9.35 -5.22
CA PHE A 76 19.40 -9.82 -5.21
C PHE A 76 19.25 -11.09 -4.35
N GLY A 77 18.74 -10.93 -3.15
CA GLY A 77 18.56 -12.04 -2.20
C GLY A 77 19.83 -12.43 -1.45
N SER A 78 20.94 -12.64 -2.14
CA SER A 78 22.25 -12.98 -1.57
C SER A 78 23.37 -12.09 -2.11
N ASN A 79 24.60 -12.26 -1.60
CA ASN A 79 25.78 -11.56 -2.14
C ASN A 79 26.31 -12.22 -3.42
N THR A 80 25.85 -13.43 -3.73
CA THR A 80 26.21 -14.19 -4.93
C THR A 80 25.26 -13.93 -6.06
N ASP A 81 24.01 -13.53 -5.79
CA ASP A 81 23.00 -13.32 -6.82
C ASP A 81 22.95 -11.84 -7.20
N VAL A 82 23.02 -11.58 -8.49
CA VAL A 82 23.06 -10.24 -9.06
C VAL A 82 21.91 -10.04 -10.02
N LEU A 83 21.21 -8.94 -9.86
CA LEU A 83 20.17 -8.48 -10.75
C LEU A 83 20.69 -7.31 -11.59
N ILE A 84 20.64 -7.46 -12.91
CA ILE A 84 21.01 -6.44 -13.87
C ILE A 84 19.77 -6.01 -14.62
N LYS A 85 19.40 -4.74 -14.51
CA LYS A 85 18.33 -4.12 -15.29
C LYS A 85 18.94 -3.20 -16.32
N VAL A 86 18.50 -3.32 -17.56
CA VAL A 86 18.96 -2.48 -18.67
C VAL A 86 17.76 -1.89 -19.37
N ALA A 87 17.75 -0.56 -19.51
CA ALA A 87 16.74 0.13 -20.30
C ALA A 87 16.97 -0.20 -21.78
N ASP A 88 15.98 -0.80 -22.43
CA ASP A 88 16.06 -1.13 -23.85
C ASP A 88 15.22 -0.14 -24.67
N LYS A 89 15.91 0.77 -25.36
CA LYS A 89 15.30 1.78 -26.24
C LYS A 89 14.90 1.19 -27.60
N ASP A 90 15.57 0.12 -28.01
CA ASP A 90 15.43 -0.46 -29.35
C ASP A 90 14.48 -1.66 -29.37
N GLY A 91 14.09 -2.18 -28.21
CA GLY A 91 13.14 -3.30 -28.09
C GLY A 91 13.70 -4.64 -28.52
N SER A 92 14.99 -4.88 -28.29
CA SER A 92 15.67 -6.12 -28.70
C SER A 92 15.50 -7.21 -27.65
N SER A 93 14.70 -8.22 -27.95
CA SER A 93 14.55 -9.40 -27.08
C SER A 93 15.85 -10.22 -26.90
N GLN A 94 16.90 -9.96 -27.71
CA GLN A 94 18.18 -10.65 -27.63
C GLN A 94 19.20 -9.97 -26.75
N LEU A 95 18.82 -8.80 -26.15
CA LEU A 95 19.71 -8.00 -25.31
C LEU A 95 20.18 -8.79 -24.07
N GLY A 96 19.27 -9.53 -23.45
CA GLY A 96 19.58 -10.38 -22.30
C GLY A 96 20.62 -11.45 -22.61
N ASP A 97 20.46 -12.15 -23.70
CA ASP A 97 21.43 -13.19 -24.16
C ASP A 97 22.80 -12.57 -24.48
N THR A 98 22.80 -11.37 -25.04
CA THR A 98 24.05 -10.66 -25.38
C THR A 98 24.80 -10.26 -24.09
N ILE A 99 24.06 -9.74 -23.09
CA ILE A 99 24.65 -9.35 -21.80
C ILE A 99 25.18 -10.59 -21.07
N PHE A 100 24.40 -11.65 -21.02
CA PHE A 100 24.84 -12.89 -20.39
C PHE A 100 26.10 -13.43 -21.03
N ALA A 101 26.20 -13.43 -22.38
CA ALA A 101 27.33 -13.93 -23.10
C ALA A 101 28.66 -13.21 -22.77
N PHE A 102 28.67 -11.88 -22.55
CA PHE A 102 29.91 -11.23 -22.16
C PHE A 102 30.20 -11.33 -20.66
N LEU A 103 29.20 -11.51 -19.81
CA LEU A 103 29.40 -11.83 -18.39
C LEU A 103 30.01 -13.23 -18.23
N GLU A 104 29.50 -14.24 -18.97
CA GLU A 104 30.03 -15.59 -19.00
C GLU A 104 31.44 -15.65 -19.58
N ALA A 105 31.78 -14.78 -20.54
CA ALA A 105 33.13 -14.66 -21.11
C ALA A 105 34.14 -14.09 -20.08
N ASP A 106 33.72 -13.26 -19.15
CA ASP A 106 34.54 -12.71 -18.09
C ASP A 106 34.70 -13.70 -16.92
N ASP A 107 33.61 -14.31 -16.50
CA ASP A 107 33.59 -15.37 -15.48
C ASP A 107 32.71 -16.53 -15.92
N SER A 108 33.37 -17.66 -16.28
CA SER A 108 32.69 -18.86 -16.76
C SER A 108 31.94 -19.66 -15.67
N SER A 109 32.05 -19.26 -14.41
CA SER A 109 31.34 -19.89 -13.27
C SER A 109 29.93 -19.34 -13.06
N ILE A 110 29.54 -18.32 -13.84
CA ILE A 110 28.24 -17.65 -13.69
C ILE A 110 27.12 -18.55 -14.21
N GLU A 111 26.07 -18.70 -13.41
CA GLU A 111 24.85 -19.38 -13.80
C GLU A 111 23.73 -18.37 -14.12
N LEU A 112 23.14 -18.50 -15.30
CA LEU A 112 21.95 -17.73 -15.66
C LEU A 112 20.73 -18.28 -14.91
N GLN A 113 20.12 -17.45 -14.08
CA GLN A 113 18.91 -17.80 -13.36
C GLN A 113 17.66 -17.42 -14.15
N ARG A 114 17.66 -16.19 -14.73
CA ARG A 114 16.48 -15.67 -15.41
C ARG A 114 16.83 -14.52 -16.36
N ILE A 115 16.14 -14.49 -17.51
CA ILE A 115 16.05 -13.31 -18.38
C ILE A 115 14.58 -12.96 -18.54
N GLU A 116 14.24 -11.71 -18.30
CA GLU A 116 12.94 -11.14 -18.58
C GLU A 116 13.09 -9.97 -19.54
N PHE A 117 12.18 -9.86 -20.47
CA PHE A 117 12.14 -8.78 -21.44
C PHE A 117 10.72 -8.22 -21.53
N VAL A 118 10.60 -6.91 -21.37
CA VAL A 118 9.36 -6.16 -21.60
C VAL A 118 9.64 -5.07 -22.63
N GLY A 119 9.01 -5.19 -23.78
CA GLY A 119 9.14 -4.16 -24.82
C GLY A 119 8.61 -2.80 -24.33
N PRO A 120 9.23 -1.67 -24.72
CA PRO A 120 8.84 -0.32 -24.24
C PRO A 120 7.37 0.04 -24.47
N GLN A 121 6.81 -0.45 -25.60
CA GLN A 121 5.40 -0.24 -25.92
C GLN A 121 4.49 -1.00 -24.95
N ILE A 122 4.83 -2.23 -24.59
CA ILE A 122 4.09 -3.06 -23.63
C ILE A 122 4.16 -2.42 -22.24
N GLY A 123 5.36 -1.99 -21.81
CA GLY A 123 5.52 -1.31 -20.52
C GLY A 123 4.67 -0.04 -20.41
N SER A 124 4.63 0.79 -21.46
CA SER A 124 3.77 1.98 -21.46
C SER A 124 2.29 1.64 -21.44
N GLU A 125 1.85 0.61 -22.15
CA GLU A 125 0.48 0.14 -22.17
C GLU A 125 0.05 -0.41 -20.79
N LEU A 126 0.89 -1.22 -20.14
CA LEU A 126 0.65 -1.76 -18.81
C LEU A 126 0.54 -0.65 -17.76
N ARG A 127 1.39 0.39 -17.85
CA ARG A 127 1.32 1.56 -16.97
C ARG A 127 0.00 2.31 -17.14
N ASP A 128 -0.42 2.58 -18.37
CA ASP A 128 -1.63 3.33 -18.66
C ASP A 128 -2.89 2.51 -18.27
N GLN A 129 -2.94 1.22 -18.58
CA GLN A 129 -4.03 0.33 -18.18
C GLN A 129 -4.07 0.08 -16.68
N GLY A 130 -2.90 -0.13 -16.05
CA GLY A 130 -2.78 -0.29 -14.60
C GLY A 130 -3.23 0.97 -13.85
N GLY A 131 -2.80 2.15 -14.31
CA GLY A 131 -3.24 3.43 -13.78
C GLY A 131 -4.75 3.66 -13.92
N LEU A 132 -5.31 3.35 -15.11
CA LEU A 132 -6.75 3.44 -15.35
C LEU A 132 -7.52 2.45 -14.46
N GLY A 133 -7.06 1.20 -14.36
CA GLY A 133 -7.66 0.17 -13.50
C GLY A 133 -7.70 0.60 -12.03
N MET A 134 -6.61 1.20 -11.53
CA MET A 134 -6.54 1.75 -10.18
C MET A 134 -7.54 2.90 -9.98
N LEU A 135 -7.64 3.83 -10.94
CA LEU A 135 -8.60 4.94 -10.86
C LEU A 135 -10.04 4.44 -10.86
N VAL A 136 -10.37 3.47 -11.70
CA VAL A 136 -11.71 2.84 -11.75
C VAL A 136 -12.01 2.14 -10.42
N ALA A 137 -11.08 1.34 -9.89
CA ALA A 137 -11.25 0.66 -8.61
C ALA A 137 -11.48 1.66 -7.46
N LEU A 138 -10.65 2.72 -7.37
CA LEU A 138 -10.84 3.79 -6.39
C LEU A 138 -12.20 4.47 -6.56
N GLY A 139 -12.61 4.80 -7.78
CA GLY A 139 -13.90 5.40 -8.07
C GLY A 139 -15.07 4.53 -7.59
N MET A 140 -15.02 3.23 -7.85
CA MET A 140 -16.04 2.27 -7.39
C MET A 140 -16.08 2.16 -5.87
N ILE A 141 -14.93 2.17 -5.20
CA ILE A 141 -14.82 2.14 -3.74
C ILE A 141 -15.38 3.43 -3.12
N LEU A 142 -15.04 4.59 -3.69
CA LEU A 142 -15.58 5.88 -3.24
C LEU A 142 -17.11 5.93 -3.40
N LEU A 143 -17.63 5.43 -4.52
CA LEU A 143 -19.05 5.32 -4.77
C LEU A 143 -19.73 4.41 -3.73
N TYR A 144 -19.17 3.23 -3.48
CA TYR A 144 -19.66 2.31 -2.44
C TYR A 144 -19.70 2.97 -1.06
N VAL A 145 -18.63 3.64 -0.66
CA VAL A 145 -18.52 4.33 0.64
C VAL A 145 -19.57 5.45 0.73
N ALA A 146 -19.77 6.22 -0.34
CA ALA A 146 -20.75 7.30 -0.39
C ALA A 146 -22.20 6.80 -0.20
N PHE A 147 -22.53 5.63 -0.77
CA PHE A 147 -23.86 5.02 -0.59
C PHE A 147 -24.01 4.28 0.75
N ARG A 148 -22.93 3.71 1.27
CA ARG A 148 -22.94 2.88 2.49
C ARG A 148 -22.99 3.71 3.76
N PHE A 149 -22.35 4.88 3.74
CA PHE A 149 -22.14 5.70 4.92
C PHE A 149 -22.75 7.11 4.78
N GLN A 150 -23.11 7.70 5.91
CA GLN A 150 -23.40 9.12 5.99
C GLN A 150 -22.11 9.93 5.69
N TYR A 151 -22.30 11.16 5.20
CA TYR A 151 -21.22 11.97 4.64
C TYR A 151 -19.99 12.14 5.54
N LYS A 152 -20.16 12.31 6.89
CA LYS A 152 -19.05 12.45 7.82
C LYS A 152 -18.19 11.18 7.91
N PHE A 153 -18.83 10.01 7.93
CA PHE A 153 -18.15 8.72 7.92
C PHE A 153 -17.50 8.43 6.57
N ALA A 154 -18.19 8.78 5.48
CA ALA A 154 -17.65 8.64 4.13
C ALA A 154 -16.37 9.49 3.97
N LEU A 155 -16.38 10.75 4.41
CA LEU A 155 -15.19 11.61 4.41
C LEU A 155 -14.05 11.03 5.26
N GLY A 156 -14.37 10.50 6.45
CA GLY A 156 -13.38 9.84 7.31
C GLY A 156 -12.73 8.62 6.64
N ALA A 157 -13.53 7.77 6.01
CA ALA A 157 -13.05 6.59 5.29
C ALA A 157 -12.19 6.96 4.08
N VAL A 158 -12.61 7.95 3.28
CA VAL A 158 -11.84 8.45 2.13
C VAL A 158 -10.52 9.05 2.58
N ALA A 159 -10.51 9.85 3.66
CA ALA A 159 -9.29 10.42 4.21
C ALA A 159 -8.32 9.34 4.70
N ALA A 160 -8.82 8.28 5.35
CA ALA A 160 -8.01 7.15 5.78
C ALA A 160 -7.41 6.39 4.58
N LEU A 161 -8.20 6.11 3.55
CA LEU A 161 -7.70 5.46 2.33
C LEU A 161 -6.63 6.29 1.62
N ALA A 162 -6.86 7.60 1.46
CA ALA A 162 -5.88 8.49 0.85
C ALA A 162 -4.59 8.55 1.68
N HIS A 163 -4.70 8.61 3.01
CA HIS A 163 -3.57 8.56 3.93
C HIS A 163 -2.75 7.27 3.73
N ASP A 164 -3.40 6.12 3.69
CA ASP A 164 -2.72 4.83 3.60
C ASP A 164 -2.01 4.67 2.26
N VAL A 165 -2.68 4.99 1.15
CA VAL A 165 -2.10 4.93 -0.20
C VAL A 165 -0.91 5.87 -0.34
N VAL A 166 -1.02 7.12 0.12
CA VAL A 166 0.07 8.11 0.02
C VAL A 166 1.28 7.68 0.84
N ILE A 167 1.09 7.11 2.04
CA ILE A 167 2.21 6.63 2.85
C ILE A 167 2.91 5.43 2.20
N ILE A 168 2.16 4.47 1.67
CA ILE A 168 2.76 3.30 0.99
C ILE A 168 3.59 3.76 -0.21
N LEU A 169 3.00 4.56 -1.11
CA LEU A 169 3.70 5.11 -2.27
C LEU A 169 4.91 5.96 -1.86
N GLY A 170 4.76 6.75 -0.80
CA GLY A 170 5.84 7.57 -0.25
C GLY A 170 7.01 6.74 0.28
N LEU A 171 6.75 5.61 0.95
CA LEU A 171 7.79 4.70 1.42
C LEU A 171 8.49 4.00 0.26
N PHE A 172 7.76 3.54 -0.76
CA PHE A 172 8.35 2.99 -1.98
C PHE A 172 9.28 4.00 -2.66
N SER A 173 8.83 5.26 -2.78
CA SER A 173 9.63 6.35 -3.31
C SER A 173 10.88 6.65 -2.45
N LEU A 174 10.72 6.73 -1.13
CA LEU A 174 11.79 7.08 -0.20
C LEU A 174 12.89 6.03 -0.16
N LEU A 175 12.51 4.76 -0.17
CA LEU A 175 13.41 3.61 -0.09
C LEU A 175 13.88 3.14 -1.47
N ALA A 176 13.42 3.81 -2.54
CA ALA A 176 13.71 3.47 -3.93
C ALA A 176 13.38 1.99 -4.27
N TRP A 177 12.32 1.45 -3.66
CA TRP A 177 11.83 0.12 -3.98
C TRP A 177 11.10 0.11 -5.30
N ASP A 178 11.22 -1.00 -6.04
CA ASP A 178 10.58 -1.16 -7.34
C ASP A 178 9.06 -1.16 -7.19
N PHE A 179 8.41 -0.33 -7.98
CA PHE A 179 6.96 -0.29 -8.12
C PHE A 179 6.57 -0.97 -9.44
N ASP A 180 6.15 -2.21 -9.35
CA ASP A 180 5.75 -3.08 -10.46
C ASP A 180 4.25 -3.42 -10.41
N LEU A 181 3.78 -4.27 -11.32
CA LEU A 181 2.39 -4.72 -11.37
C LEU A 181 1.97 -5.49 -10.11
N THR A 182 2.89 -6.21 -9.49
CA THR A 182 2.59 -6.97 -8.27
C THR A 182 2.38 -6.03 -7.09
N VAL A 183 3.16 -4.95 -6.99
CA VAL A 183 2.98 -3.89 -6.00
C VAL A 183 1.70 -3.10 -6.25
N LEU A 184 1.35 -2.82 -7.50
CA LEU A 184 0.07 -2.19 -7.85
C LEU A 184 -1.11 -3.07 -7.40
N ALA A 185 -1.05 -4.38 -7.64
CA ALA A 185 -2.06 -5.34 -7.16
C ALA A 185 -2.14 -5.37 -5.63
N ALA A 186 -0.97 -5.34 -4.94
CA ALA A 186 -0.92 -5.24 -3.48
C ALA A 186 -1.59 -3.96 -2.98
N LEU A 187 -1.35 -2.83 -3.63
CA LEU A 187 -1.96 -1.55 -3.26
C LEU A 187 -3.49 -1.61 -3.34
N LEU A 188 -4.04 -2.22 -4.40
CA LEU A 188 -5.49 -2.45 -4.51
C LEU A 188 -6.02 -3.37 -3.40
N ALA A 189 -5.27 -4.40 -3.03
CA ALA A 189 -5.63 -5.30 -1.93
C ALA A 189 -5.58 -4.56 -0.57
N VAL A 190 -4.59 -3.70 -0.34
CA VAL A 190 -4.51 -2.85 0.87
C VAL A 190 -5.71 -1.93 1.00
N ILE A 191 -6.15 -1.30 -0.10
CA ILE A 191 -7.33 -0.44 -0.09
C ILE A 191 -8.55 -1.20 0.41
N GLY A 192 -8.76 -2.43 -0.08
CA GLY A 192 -9.85 -3.30 0.39
C GLY A 192 -9.70 -3.71 1.86
N TYR A 193 -8.48 -4.04 2.28
CA TYR A 193 -8.17 -4.43 3.66
C TYR A 193 -8.39 -3.28 4.65
N SER A 194 -7.83 -2.11 4.38
CA SER A 194 -7.96 -0.91 5.22
C SER A 194 -9.42 -0.47 5.33
N LEU A 195 -10.16 -0.52 4.21
CA LEU A 195 -11.57 -0.17 4.21
C LEU A 195 -12.39 -1.11 5.10
N ASN A 196 -12.08 -2.42 5.13
CA ASN A 196 -12.80 -3.37 5.98
C ASN A 196 -12.69 -3.01 7.47
N ASP A 197 -11.49 -2.68 7.97
CA ASP A 197 -11.30 -2.26 9.36
C ASP A 197 -11.98 -0.90 9.63
N THR A 198 -11.86 0.03 8.71
CA THR A 198 -12.53 1.34 8.77
C THR A 198 -14.05 1.18 8.88
N ILE A 199 -14.66 0.27 8.11
CA ILE A 199 -16.10 -0.04 8.17
C ILE A 199 -16.49 -0.57 9.54
N VAL A 200 -15.74 -1.53 10.06
CA VAL A 200 -16.02 -2.15 11.38
C VAL A 200 -15.99 -1.13 12.51
N VAL A 201 -14.95 -0.27 12.54
CA VAL A 201 -14.83 0.79 13.55
C VAL A 201 -15.94 1.83 13.38
N SER A 202 -16.21 2.27 12.16
CA SER A 202 -17.24 3.26 11.84
C SER A 202 -18.66 2.77 12.20
N ASP A 203 -19.00 1.53 11.87
CA ASP A 203 -20.30 0.95 12.22
C ASP A 203 -20.46 0.86 13.75
N ARG A 204 -19.40 0.50 14.49
CA ARG A 204 -19.46 0.46 15.96
C ARG A 204 -19.58 1.86 16.57
N ILE A 205 -18.87 2.85 16.04
CA ILE A 205 -19.03 4.25 16.44
C ILE A 205 -20.49 4.67 16.21
N ARG A 206 -21.04 4.40 15.04
CA ARG A 206 -22.43 4.74 14.70
C ARG A 206 -23.45 4.07 15.62
N GLU A 207 -23.24 2.79 15.95
CA GLU A 207 -24.11 2.03 16.87
C GLU A 207 -24.10 2.66 18.27
N ASN A 208 -22.91 2.93 18.82
CA ASN A 208 -22.76 3.51 20.15
C ASN A 208 -23.33 4.94 20.23
N PHE A 209 -23.13 5.77 19.22
CA PHE A 209 -23.74 7.11 19.17
C PHE A 209 -25.27 7.07 19.17
N ARG A 210 -25.89 6.03 18.59
CA ARG A 210 -27.35 5.85 18.61
C ARG A 210 -27.87 5.33 19.94
N GLY A 211 -27.13 4.46 20.59
CA GLY A 211 -27.54 3.76 21.81
C GLY A 211 -27.21 4.50 23.10
N GLU A 212 -26.12 5.26 23.13
CA GLU A 212 -25.59 5.88 24.35
C GLU A 212 -25.87 7.38 24.35
N ARG A 213 -26.72 7.83 25.28
CA ARG A 213 -27.05 9.26 25.43
C ARG A 213 -26.30 9.87 26.64
N GLY A 214 -25.85 11.11 26.49
CA GLY A 214 -25.24 11.87 27.59
C GLY A 214 -23.73 11.68 27.79
N TYR A 215 -23.05 10.99 26.86
CA TYR A 215 -21.60 10.89 26.81
C TYR A 215 -21.00 11.89 25.81
N GLU A 216 -19.78 12.33 26.09
CA GLU A 216 -19.03 13.17 25.15
C GLU A 216 -18.65 12.36 23.89
N PRO A 217 -18.66 12.97 22.70
CA PRO A 217 -18.32 12.31 21.46
C PRO A 217 -16.97 11.56 21.51
N GLU A 218 -15.98 12.13 22.18
CA GLU A 218 -14.65 11.56 22.37
C GLU A 218 -14.69 10.26 23.18
N GLU A 219 -15.54 10.18 24.21
CA GLU A 219 -15.71 8.97 25.03
C GLU A 219 -16.39 7.85 24.24
N ILE A 220 -17.42 8.19 23.43
CA ILE A 220 -18.14 7.22 22.59
C ILE A 220 -17.18 6.63 21.56
N VAL A 221 -16.39 7.47 20.89
CA VAL A 221 -15.39 7.03 19.91
C VAL A 221 -14.34 6.15 20.57
N ASN A 222 -13.78 6.55 21.73
CA ASN A 222 -12.79 5.76 22.45
C ASN A 222 -13.33 4.38 22.86
N ARG A 223 -14.56 4.32 23.36
CA ARG A 223 -15.24 3.06 23.72
C ARG A 223 -15.44 2.16 22.50
N SER A 224 -15.88 2.73 21.39
CA SER A 224 -16.12 1.99 20.14
C SER A 224 -14.85 1.33 19.61
N ILE A 225 -13.73 2.06 19.64
CA ILE A 225 -12.42 1.54 19.25
C ILE A 225 -12.02 0.37 20.18
N ASN A 226 -12.16 0.52 21.51
CA ASN A 226 -11.84 -0.57 22.45
C ASN A 226 -12.69 -1.82 22.22
N GLN A 227 -13.97 -1.66 21.85
CA GLN A 227 -14.87 -2.77 21.57
C GLN A 227 -14.50 -3.55 20.31
N THR A 228 -13.94 -2.88 19.30
CA THR A 228 -13.52 -3.50 18.03
C THR A 228 -12.06 -3.93 18.02
N LEU A 229 -11.24 -3.45 18.95
CA LEU A 229 -9.80 -3.61 18.99
C LEU A 229 -9.34 -5.08 18.89
N SER A 230 -9.96 -5.97 19.65
CA SER A 230 -9.58 -7.39 19.65
C SER A 230 -9.74 -8.02 18.26
N ARG A 231 -10.83 -7.69 17.56
CA ARG A 231 -11.07 -8.17 16.19
C ARG A 231 -10.01 -7.61 15.23
N THR A 232 -9.81 -6.31 15.23
CA THR A 232 -8.84 -5.63 14.34
C THR A 232 -7.43 -6.14 14.58
N LEU A 233 -6.99 -6.28 15.84
CA LEU A 233 -5.65 -6.81 16.14
C LEU A 233 -5.47 -8.27 15.72
N ILE A 234 -6.47 -9.14 15.93
CA ILE A 234 -6.39 -10.54 15.53
C ILE A 234 -6.34 -10.66 14.01
N THR A 235 -7.19 -9.94 13.27
CA THR A 235 -7.17 -9.96 11.81
C THR A 235 -5.86 -9.44 11.24
N SER A 236 -5.36 -8.32 11.74
CA SER A 236 -4.08 -7.75 11.31
C SER A 236 -2.92 -8.68 11.64
N PHE A 237 -2.87 -9.24 12.85
CA PHE A 237 -1.80 -10.14 13.26
C PHE A 237 -1.76 -11.42 12.42
N THR A 238 -2.90 -12.07 12.20
CA THR A 238 -2.96 -13.30 11.39
C THR A 238 -2.56 -13.02 9.93
N THR A 239 -2.98 -11.89 9.37
CA THR A 239 -2.57 -11.47 8.02
C THR A 239 -1.07 -11.19 7.97
N LEU A 240 -0.52 -10.46 8.94
CA LEU A 240 0.92 -10.17 9.01
C LEU A 240 1.76 -11.44 9.12
N LEU A 241 1.32 -12.48 9.85
CA LEU A 241 2.03 -13.77 9.91
C LEU A 241 2.20 -14.38 8.51
N VAL A 242 1.13 -14.41 7.72
CA VAL A 242 1.19 -14.93 6.35
C VAL A 242 2.09 -14.05 5.47
N LEU A 243 1.96 -12.73 5.58
CA LEU A 243 2.75 -11.78 4.78
C LEU A 243 4.24 -11.83 5.13
N PHE A 244 4.61 -12.01 6.40
CA PHE A 244 6.01 -12.23 6.77
C PHE A 244 6.53 -13.57 6.25
N ALA A 245 5.72 -14.63 6.27
CA ALA A 245 6.11 -15.89 5.64
C ALA A 245 6.35 -15.73 4.13
N LEU A 246 5.47 -15.00 3.43
CA LEU A 246 5.67 -14.67 2.01
C LEU A 246 6.91 -13.78 1.79
N PHE A 247 7.15 -12.80 2.65
CA PHE A 247 8.31 -11.91 2.55
C PHE A 247 9.64 -12.65 2.69
N PHE A 248 9.74 -13.61 3.62
CA PHE A 248 11.00 -14.33 3.89
C PHE A 248 11.19 -15.57 3.00
N PHE A 249 10.10 -16.22 2.59
CA PHE A 249 10.15 -17.51 1.89
C PHE A 249 9.52 -17.49 0.49
N GLY A 250 8.87 -16.40 0.09
CA GLY A 250 8.13 -16.32 -1.17
C GLY A 250 8.97 -16.02 -2.39
N GLY A 251 10.27 -15.75 -2.21
CA GLY A 251 11.16 -15.34 -3.28
C GLY A 251 10.96 -13.87 -3.70
N ASP A 252 11.84 -13.44 -4.58
CA ASP A 252 11.97 -12.01 -4.89
C ASP A 252 10.82 -11.46 -5.73
N MET A 253 10.20 -12.30 -6.58
CA MET A 253 9.04 -11.89 -7.40
C MET A 253 7.84 -11.38 -6.59
N ILE A 254 7.63 -11.88 -5.37
CA ILE A 254 6.52 -11.47 -4.50
C ILE A 254 6.97 -10.63 -3.31
N ARG A 255 8.27 -10.29 -3.24
CA ARG A 255 8.82 -9.48 -2.14
C ARG A 255 8.19 -8.08 -2.10
N GLY A 256 8.13 -7.38 -3.25
CA GLY A 256 7.51 -6.07 -3.36
C GLY A 256 6.02 -6.09 -2.99
N PHE A 257 5.29 -7.10 -3.46
CA PHE A 257 3.90 -7.36 -3.07
C PHE A 257 3.75 -7.52 -1.56
N SER A 258 4.59 -8.36 -0.95
CA SER A 258 4.56 -8.61 0.50
C SER A 258 4.91 -7.36 1.30
N GLN A 259 5.92 -6.59 0.87
CA GLN A 259 6.30 -5.30 1.50
C GLN A 259 5.14 -4.31 1.50
N ALA A 260 4.50 -4.11 0.34
CA ALA A 260 3.36 -3.19 0.21
C ALA A 260 2.20 -3.60 1.12
N LEU A 261 1.88 -4.90 1.19
CA LEU A 261 0.82 -5.41 2.05
C LEU A 261 1.18 -5.31 3.54
N ILE A 262 2.41 -5.63 3.96
CA ILE A 262 2.84 -5.49 5.36
C ILE A 262 2.67 -4.04 5.82
N ILE A 263 3.20 -3.09 5.05
CA ILE A 263 3.07 -1.67 5.34
C ILE A 263 1.58 -1.28 5.37
N GLY A 264 0.83 -1.72 4.36
CA GLY A 264 -0.59 -1.42 4.21
C GLY A 264 -1.44 -1.91 5.37
N VAL A 265 -1.21 -3.13 5.87
CA VAL A 265 -1.91 -3.66 7.06
C VAL A 265 -1.57 -2.87 8.32
N LEU A 266 -0.30 -2.51 8.53
CA LEU A 266 0.14 -1.71 9.68
C LEU A 266 -0.45 -0.29 9.64
N VAL A 267 -0.32 0.38 8.50
CA VAL A 267 -0.80 1.76 8.31
C VAL A 267 -2.33 1.79 8.32
N GLY A 268 -3.01 0.82 7.68
CA GLY A 268 -4.48 0.71 7.66
C GLY A 268 -5.08 0.42 9.03
N THR A 269 -4.43 -0.44 9.83
CA THR A 269 -4.83 -0.66 11.22
C THR A 269 -4.71 0.62 12.05
N TYR A 270 -3.63 1.36 11.88
CA TYR A 270 -3.44 2.65 12.53
C TYR A 270 -4.46 3.69 12.06
N SER A 271 -4.70 3.80 10.76
CA SER A 271 -5.59 4.80 10.18
C SER A 271 -7.05 4.59 10.57
N SER A 272 -7.50 3.35 10.65
CA SER A 272 -8.86 3.00 11.12
C SER A 272 -9.11 3.45 12.57
N ILE A 273 -8.07 3.44 13.42
CA ILE A 273 -8.15 3.85 14.83
C ILE A 273 -8.06 5.38 14.97
N TYR A 274 -7.09 6.03 14.30
CA TYR A 274 -6.77 7.43 14.55
C TYR A 274 -7.25 8.38 13.46
N VAL A 275 -7.07 8.04 12.17
CA VAL A 275 -7.41 8.98 11.08
C VAL A 275 -8.92 9.14 10.98
N VAL A 276 -9.67 8.03 10.94
CA VAL A 276 -11.13 8.05 10.89
C VAL A 276 -11.72 8.74 12.12
N ALA A 277 -11.26 8.34 13.33
CA ALA A 277 -11.75 8.90 14.57
C ALA A 277 -11.51 10.43 14.67
N ASN A 278 -10.31 10.88 14.29
CA ASN A 278 -9.96 12.29 14.29
C ASN A 278 -10.77 13.11 13.27
N MET A 279 -11.04 12.53 12.09
CA MET A 279 -11.92 13.15 11.09
C MET A 279 -13.34 13.29 11.62
N LEU A 280 -13.91 12.26 12.23
CA LEU A 280 -15.27 12.29 12.79
C LEU A 280 -15.39 13.34 13.90
N LEU A 281 -14.42 13.38 14.83
CA LEU A 281 -14.39 14.38 15.90
C LEU A 281 -14.15 15.79 15.36
N GLY A 282 -13.30 15.95 14.35
CA GLY A 282 -13.03 17.21 13.66
C GLY A 282 -14.23 17.75 12.90
N LEU A 283 -15.07 16.87 12.35
CA LEU A 283 -16.34 17.22 11.72
C LEU A 283 -17.49 17.40 12.72
N SER A 284 -17.20 17.39 14.02
CA SER A 284 -18.18 17.58 15.10
C SER A 284 -19.36 16.63 14.95
N ILE A 285 -19.07 15.32 14.94
CA ILE A 285 -20.12 14.30 14.87
C ILE A 285 -21.04 14.41 16.07
N THR A 286 -22.36 14.38 15.81
CA THR A 286 -23.41 14.48 16.84
C THR A 286 -24.37 13.30 16.74
N GLN A 287 -25.21 13.14 17.77
CA GLN A 287 -26.28 12.14 17.74
C GLN A 287 -27.35 12.44 16.68
N ASP A 288 -27.60 13.73 16.43
CA ASP A 288 -28.59 14.19 15.44
C ASP A 288 -28.16 13.80 14.01
N ASP A 289 -26.84 13.78 13.72
CA ASP A 289 -26.34 13.28 12.42
C ASP A 289 -26.71 11.82 12.16
N LEU A 290 -27.05 11.07 13.22
CA LEU A 290 -27.28 9.63 13.19
C LEU A 290 -28.72 9.24 13.50
N ALA A 291 -29.60 10.24 13.75
CA ALA A 291 -31.02 10.00 13.97
C ALA A 291 -31.63 9.27 12.76
N ILE A 292 -32.36 8.19 13.04
CA ILE A 292 -33.18 7.54 12.04
C ILE A 292 -34.38 8.48 11.83
N PRO A 293 -34.68 8.94 10.60
CA PRO A 293 -35.91 9.70 10.37
C PRO A 293 -37.09 8.91 10.91
N GLU A 294 -37.90 9.52 11.78
CA GLU A 294 -39.17 8.92 12.16
C GLU A 294 -39.98 8.71 10.87
N PRO A 295 -40.61 7.53 10.69
CA PRO A 295 -41.47 7.34 9.53
C PRO A 295 -42.57 8.37 9.58
N GLU A 296 -42.62 9.26 8.59
CA GLU A 296 -43.76 10.14 8.37
C GLU A 296 -45.01 9.26 8.20
N GLY A 297 -45.96 9.32 9.16
CA GLY A 297 -47.28 8.71 8.98
C GLY A 297 -47.66 7.60 9.95
N LEU A 298 -47.31 7.65 11.23
CA LEU A 298 -48.15 7.07 12.28
C LEU A 298 -48.86 8.21 13.04
N GLU A 299 -49.75 8.94 12.36
CA GLU A 299 -50.86 9.51 13.07
C GLU A 299 -51.62 8.31 13.64
N PHE A 300 -51.51 8.10 14.93
CA PHE A 300 -52.47 7.27 15.66
C PHE A 300 -53.80 7.94 15.47
N ASP A 301 -54.58 7.36 14.55
CA ASP A 301 -55.99 7.66 14.39
C ASP A 301 -56.61 7.31 15.76
N ASP A 302 -56.83 8.34 16.60
CA ASP A 302 -57.63 8.25 17.80
C ASP A 302 -59.06 7.90 17.37
N MET A 303 -59.32 6.60 17.18
CA MET A 303 -60.68 6.13 17.08
C MET A 303 -61.32 6.08 18.45
N PRO A 304 -62.51 6.62 18.59
CA PRO A 304 -63.22 6.79 19.86
C PRO A 304 -63.67 5.45 20.48
#